data_79fc138fd67bfcc8594eb4f7240294dc
#
_entry.id   79fc138fd67bfcc8594eb4f7240294dc
#
_cell.length_a   1.000
_cell.length_b   1.000
_cell.length_c   1.000
_cell.angle_alpha   90.00
_cell.angle_beta   90.00
_cell.angle_gamma   90.00
#
_symmetry.space_group_name_H-M   'P 1'
#
loop_
_entity.id
_entity.type
_entity.pdbx_description
1 polymer ?
#
loop_
_entity_poly.entity_id
_entity_poly.type
_entity_poly.pdbx_seq_one_letter_code
_entity_poly.pdbx_strand_id
1 'polypeptide(L)'
;VTLCIEKNEHCRNINDCSNGNYCRNINDCRNGNYCSNINDCGNLNDCSKGNIEQCDNSNGIIASGDCGAYLNKDMNGNGKYAHQLTITYIGEGYHTRPEFHGFILNNNTFLTSPAPLPSRKIEFIGNSITCGYGIEAADASAPYTEETANYYFTYAAKTARWLKAQAYVVARSGIGVYRNYNGPKTGDAVNMNTEYKYTMLYDDSQLWDFARFTPDVVCVNLGTNDTSTEGADSTLLAKGFNNLYKQIRSHYPDAKIIFLSGCMMKGNALKMAKDAMDTTMKYALSNGDTNVYRLDFETHDGSLGYGASWHPSMKQHDVMAKQLTSYLKSITKWE
;
A
#
# COMPACT_ATOMS: atom_id res chain seq x y z
N VAL A 1 -6.59 11.62 -2.64
CA VAL A 1 -7.15 12.84 -3.27
C VAL A 1 -5.99 13.81 -3.44
N THR A 2 -5.71 14.24 -4.66
CA THR A 2 -4.68 15.25 -4.96
C THR A 2 -5.35 16.61 -5.07
N LEU A 3 -4.86 17.59 -4.34
CA LEU A 3 -5.42 18.94 -4.27
C LEU A 3 -4.31 19.98 -4.43
N CYS A 4 -4.60 21.08 -5.14
CA CYS A 4 -3.71 22.21 -5.24
C CYS A 4 -4.24 23.37 -4.37
N ILE A 5 -3.38 23.95 -3.55
CA ILE A 5 -3.71 25.05 -2.61
C ILE A 5 -2.82 26.25 -2.87
N GLU A 6 -3.38 27.43 -2.91
CA GLU A 6 -2.65 28.70 -2.97
C GLU A 6 -2.52 29.35 -1.59
N LYS A 7 -1.35 29.87 -1.21
CA LYS A 7 -1.08 30.44 0.09
C LYS A 7 -0.53 31.87 0.00
N ASN A 8 -1.03 32.75 0.88
CA ASN A 8 -0.38 34.01 1.28
C ASN A 8 0.01 33.97 2.76
N GLU A 9 1.28 34.15 2.97
CA GLU A 9 2.14 34.42 4.12
C GLU A 9 1.64 34.40 5.59
N HIS A 10 2.36 33.67 6.47
CA HIS A 10 3.22 34.18 7.56
C HIS A 10 3.80 33.00 8.36
N CYS A 11 5.14 32.90 8.38
CA CYS A 11 5.87 31.94 9.19
C CYS A 11 6.51 32.63 10.41
N ARG A 12 6.47 32.00 11.57
CA ARG A 12 7.25 32.36 12.75
C ARG A 12 8.32 31.31 13.06
N ASN A 13 9.47 31.85 13.34
CA ASN A 13 10.76 31.24 13.63
C ASN A 13 10.71 30.24 14.81
N ILE A 14 11.27 29.04 14.67
CA ILE A 14 11.57 28.16 15.80
C ILE A 14 12.94 27.51 15.55
N ASN A 15 13.88 27.80 16.44
CA ASN A 15 15.17 27.16 16.52
C ASN A 15 15.09 26.03 17.54
N ASP A 16 15.45 24.84 17.20
CA ASP A 16 16.24 23.87 17.93
C ASP A 16 15.95 22.43 17.56
N CYS A 17 16.96 21.74 17.04
CA CYS A 17 17.02 20.28 17.08
C CYS A 17 18.47 19.83 16.90
N SER A 18 19.02 19.27 17.91
CA SER A 18 20.31 18.61 17.88
C SER A 18 20.17 17.13 18.23
N ASN A 19 20.75 16.27 17.36
CA ASN A 19 21.04 14.87 17.58
C ASN A 19 19.88 13.84 17.48
N GLY A 20 19.58 13.39 16.27
CA GLY A 20 19.15 12.00 16.03
C GLY A 20 17.73 11.60 16.42
N ASN A 21 16.88 12.52 16.80
CA ASN A 21 15.51 12.26 17.20
C ASN A 21 14.51 12.87 16.18
N TYR A 22 13.30 12.37 16.18
CA TYR A 22 12.19 12.80 15.34
C TYR A 22 12.06 14.33 15.28
N CYS A 23 11.99 14.86 14.07
CA CYS A 23 11.82 16.29 13.85
C CYS A 23 10.44 16.75 14.28
N ARG A 24 10.38 17.68 15.20
CA ARG A 24 9.14 18.35 15.63
C ARG A 24 8.86 19.64 14.86
N ASN A 25 9.76 20.02 13.95
CA ASN A 25 9.59 21.19 13.09
C ASN A 25 10.48 21.13 11.83
N ILE A 26 10.24 22.05 10.89
CA ILE A 26 10.79 22.09 9.52
C ILE A 26 12.30 22.25 9.44
N ASN A 27 12.94 22.86 10.42
CA ASN A 27 14.39 23.01 10.41
C ASN A 27 15.10 21.65 10.50
N ASP A 28 14.39 20.61 10.92
CA ASP A 28 14.92 19.26 11.07
C ASP A 28 14.91 18.43 9.78
N CYS A 29 14.11 18.83 8.81
CA CYS A 29 14.06 18.16 7.49
C CYS A 29 15.35 18.32 6.68
N ARG A 30 16.29 19.17 7.10
CA ARG A 30 17.58 19.41 6.40
C ARG A 30 18.52 18.22 6.38
N ASN A 31 18.35 17.26 7.27
CA ASN A 31 19.29 16.14 7.45
C ASN A 31 18.71 14.76 7.10
N GLY A 32 17.63 14.68 6.34
CA GLY A 32 17.04 13.41 5.92
C GLY A 32 16.21 12.69 6.99
N ASN A 33 15.77 13.40 8.02
CA ASN A 33 14.92 12.87 9.08
C ASN A 33 13.42 13.08 8.75
N TYR A 34 12.54 12.28 9.33
CA TYR A 34 11.10 12.30 9.06
C TYR A 34 10.37 13.38 9.87
N CYS A 35 9.39 14.05 9.27
CA CYS A 35 8.53 15.00 9.99
C CYS A 35 7.30 14.28 10.56
N SER A 36 7.01 14.49 11.86
CA SER A 36 5.94 13.78 12.57
C SER A 36 4.59 14.51 12.62
N ASN A 37 4.42 15.66 11.92
CA ASN A 37 3.18 16.44 12.02
C ASN A 37 3.02 17.44 10.86
N ILE A 38 1.80 17.58 10.31
CA ILE A 38 1.46 18.54 9.23
C ILE A 38 1.70 20.00 9.64
N ASN A 39 1.54 20.31 10.91
CA ASN A 39 1.82 21.66 11.41
C ASN A 39 3.31 22.00 11.37
N ASP A 40 4.18 21.00 11.25
CA ASP A 40 5.63 21.16 11.19
C ASP A 40 6.11 21.49 9.77
N CYS A 41 5.25 21.38 8.75
CA CYS A 41 5.55 21.71 7.35
C CYS A 41 5.30 23.19 6.99
N GLY A 42 5.51 24.13 7.92
CA GLY A 42 5.14 25.55 7.80
C GLY A 42 6.12 26.48 7.09
N ASN A 43 7.36 26.09 6.75
CA ASN A 43 8.30 26.96 6.05
C ASN A 43 8.93 26.30 4.81
N LEU A 44 8.34 26.57 3.68
CA LEU A 44 8.66 25.98 2.38
C LEU A 44 9.98 26.48 1.74
N ASN A 45 10.65 27.46 2.32
CA ASN A 45 11.93 27.97 1.80
C ASN A 45 13.11 27.02 2.01
N ASP A 46 12.97 26.04 2.90
CA ASP A 46 14.02 25.06 3.19
C ASP A 46 13.89 23.75 2.39
N CYS A 47 12.82 23.60 1.62
CA CYS A 47 12.58 22.43 0.76
C CYS A 47 13.32 22.48 -0.59
N SER A 48 14.25 23.41 -0.78
CA SER A 48 14.91 23.65 -2.08
C SER A 48 15.84 22.54 -2.58
N LYS A 49 16.04 21.48 -1.81
CA LYS A 49 16.95 20.37 -2.17
C LYS A 49 16.46 18.95 -1.89
N GLY A 50 15.22 18.76 -1.50
CA GLY A 50 14.67 17.42 -1.24
C GLY A 50 13.17 17.38 -1.40
N ASN A 51 12.67 16.30 -1.94
CA ASN A 51 11.24 16.01 -1.88
C ASN A 51 10.89 15.80 -0.42
N ILE A 52 9.95 16.57 0.13
CA ILE A 52 9.28 16.13 1.36
C ILE A 52 8.39 14.97 0.94
N GLU A 53 8.90 13.76 1.09
CA GLU A 53 8.12 12.59 0.77
C GLU A 53 7.09 12.28 1.86
N GLN A 54 7.17 12.96 3.04
CA GLN A 54 6.32 12.53 4.15
C GLN A 54 6.17 13.54 5.29
N CYS A 55 4.93 13.83 5.67
CA CYS A 55 4.57 14.33 6.99
C CYS A 55 3.63 13.31 7.65
N ASP A 56 4.02 12.74 8.76
CA ASP A 56 3.21 11.79 9.52
C ASP A 56 2.39 12.52 10.59
N ASN A 57 1.15 12.09 10.74
CA ASN A 57 0.25 12.53 11.79
C ASN A 57 -0.20 11.30 12.58
N SER A 58 -0.18 11.39 13.89
CA SER A 58 -0.57 10.35 14.86
C SER A 58 -1.97 9.71 14.64
N ASN A 59 -2.70 10.12 13.62
CA ASN A 59 -4.02 9.60 13.23
C ASN A 59 -3.98 8.75 11.94
N GLY A 60 -2.82 8.26 11.51
CA GLY A 60 -2.69 7.38 10.36
C GLY A 60 -2.89 8.05 9.00
N ILE A 61 -2.70 9.37 8.90
CA ILE A 61 -2.77 10.13 7.65
C ILE A 61 -1.38 10.65 7.31
N ILE A 62 -0.89 10.31 6.12
CA ILE A 62 0.28 10.95 5.54
C ILE A 62 -0.17 12.03 4.57
N ALA A 63 0.36 13.23 4.74
CA ALA A 63 0.31 14.26 3.73
C ALA A 63 1.68 14.38 3.06
N SER A 64 1.74 14.19 1.75
CA SER A 64 2.94 14.44 0.96
C SER A 64 2.72 15.62 0.03
N GLY A 65 3.72 16.47 -0.09
CA GLY A 65 3.69 17.62 -0.98
C GLY A 65 4.94 17.68 -1.85
N ASP A 66 4.80 18.15 -3.07
CA ASP A 66 5.94 18.50 -3.90
C ASP A 66 6.40 19.93 -3.52
N CYS A 67 7.44 19.99 -2.72
CA CYS A 67 7.93 21.26 -2.16
C CYS A 67 9.03 21.94 -3.00
N GLY A 68 9.54 21.30 -4.03
CA GLY A 68 10.77 21.77 -4.62
C GLY A 68 10.62 22.67 -5.85
N ALA A 69 9.67 22.38 -6.68
CA ALA A 69 9.65 22.90 -8.04
C ALA A 69 8.74 24.14 -8.24
N TYR A 70 7.82 24.40 -7.34
CA TYR A 70 6.75 25.37 -7.57
C TYR A 70 6.76 26.59 -6.67
N LEU A 71 7.59 26.63 -5.62
CA LEU A 71 7.63 27.70 -4.64
C LEU A 71 8.08 29.06 -5.20
N ASN A 72 8.75 29.08 -6.33
CA ASN A 72 9.27 30.30 -6.94
C ASN A 72 8.77 30.56 -8.37
N LYS A 73 7.79 29.80 -8.86
CA LYS A 73 7.17 30.10 -10.14
C LYS A 73 5.88 30.86 -9.94
N ASP A 74 5.93 32.16 -10.20
CA ASP A 74 4.78 32.94 -10.57
C ASP A 74 4.16 32.32 -11.84
N MET A 75 3.10 31.58 -11.65
CA MET A 75 2.43 30.88 -12.76
C MET A 75 1.82 31.84 -13.78
N ASN A 76 1.62 33.13 -13.44
CA ASN A 76 0.96 34.11 -14.29
C ASN A 76 1.49 35.56 -14.15
N GLY A 77 2.67 35.79 -13.56
CA GLY A 77 3.21 37.14 -13.34
C GLY A 77 2.50 37.95 -12.26
N ASN A 78 1.61 37.33 -11.47
CA ASN A 78 0.75 38.00 -10.49
C ASN A 78 1.05 37.64 -9.02
N GLY A 79 2.18 36.97 -8.74
CA GLY A 79 2.55 36.53 -7.38
C GLY A 79 1.66 35.45 -6.79
N LYS A 80 0.99 34.66 -7.62
CA LYS A 80 0.17 33.51 -7.20
C LYS A 80 0.98 32.23 -7.23
N TYR A 81 0.90 31.46 -6.16
CA TYR A 81 1.58 30.15 -6.02
C TYR A 81 0.56 29.04 -5.98
N ALA A 82 0.81 27.98 -6.73
CA ALA A 82 0.01 26.77 -6.68
C ALA A 82 0.80 25.67 -5.93
N HIS A 83 0.14 25.00 -4.99
CA HIS A 83 0.67 23.87 -4.23
C HIS A 83 -0.13 22.63 -4.53
N GLN A 84 0.55 21.49 -4.64
CA GLN A 84 -0.09 20.20 -4.72
C GLN A 84 0.01 19.50 -3.37
N LEU A 85 -1.14 19.12 -2.81
CA LEU A 85 -1.22 18.32 -1.59
C LEU A 85 -1.80 16.95 -1.91
N THR A 86 -1.10 15.90 -1.49
CA THR A 86 -1.59 14.53 -1.53
C THR A 86 -1.84 14.05 -0.10
N ILE A 87 -3.05 13.62 0.20
CA ILE A 87 -3.41 13.03 1.48
C ILE A 87 -3.64 11.54 1.24
N THR A 88 -2.88 10.69 1.95
CA THR A 88 -3.01 9.24 1.87
C THR A 88 -3.41 8.68 3.23
N TYR A 89 -4.49 7.91 3.27
CA TYR A 89 -4.80 7.08 4.43
C TYR A 89 -3.88 5.86 4.44
N ILE A 90 -3.19 5.61 5.56
CA ILE A 90 -2.12 4.60 5.65
C ILE A 90 -2.45 3.42 6.56
N GLY A 91 -3.45 3.55 7.43
CA GLY A 91 -3.90 2.49 8.32
C GLY A 91 -4.84 1.48 7.65
N GLU A 92 -5.20 0.45 8.39
CA GLU A 92 -6.22 -0.50 7.95
C GLU A 92 -7.61 0.00 8.28
N GLY A 93 -8.51 0.02 7.29
CA GLY A 93 -9.91 0.38 7.49
C GLY A 93 -10.68 -0.53 8.48
N TYR A 94 -10.10 -1.68 8.83
CA TYR A 94 -10.61 -2.56 9.88
C TYR A 94 -10.48 -1.93 11.28
N HIS A 95 -9.41 -1.20 11.53
CA HIS A 95 -9.11 -0.60 12.83
C HIS A 95 -9.64 0.82 12.95
N THR A 96 -9.49 1.62 11.89
CA THR A 96 -9.87 3.04 11.90
C THR A 96 -10.63 3.41 10.62
N ARG A 97 -11.58 4.35 10.74
CA ARG A 97 -12.39 4.85 9.62
C ARG A 97 -12.32 6.38 9.62
N PRO A 98 -11.27 6.96 9.02
CA PRO A 98 -11.13 8.41 8.97
C PRO A 98 -12.18 9.03 8.05
N GLU A 99 -12.65 10.21 8.44
CA GLU A 99 -13.53 11.04 7.64
C GLU A 99 -12.77 12.29 7.17
N PHE A 100 -12.91 12.60 5.89
CA PHE A 100 -12.35 13.81 5.33
C PHE A 100 -13.46 14.86 5.12
N HIS A 101 -13.45 15.93 5.91
CA HIS A 101 -14.47 16.98 5.88
C HIS A 101 -14.13 18.18 4.98
N GLY A 102 -13.02 18.11 4.25
CA GLY A 102 -12.62 19.19 3.32
C GLY A 102 -11.48 20.05 3.84
N PHE A 103 -11.31 21.22 3.23
CA PHE A 103 -10.27 22.19 3.56
C PHE A 103 -10.85 23.50 4.02
N ILE A 104 -10.22 24.10 5.01
CA ILE A 104 -10.43 25.51 5.36
C ILE A 104 -9.33 26.30 4.67
N LEU A 105 -9.72 27.11 3.71
CA LEU A 105 -8.81 27.94 2.92
C LEU A 105 -8.82 29.39 3.40
N ASN A 106 -7.69 30.07 3.26
CA ASN A 106 -7.61 31.49 3.50
C ASN A 106 -8.38 32.30 2.43
N ASN A 107 -8.74 33.54 2.75
CA ASN A 107 -9.35 34.44 1.79
C ASN A 107 -8.49 34.55 0.51
N ASN A 108 -9.15 34.54 -0.64
CA ASN A 108 -8.51 34.59 -1.97
C ASN A 108 -7.69 33.32 -2.34
N THR A 109 -7.89 32.22 -1.60
CA THR A 109 -7.31 30.92 -1.93
C THR A 109 -8.43 30.02 -2.47
N PHE A 110 -8.15 29.24 -3.51
CA PHE A 110 -9.13 28.34 -4.10
C PHE A 110 -8.48 27.02 -4.53
N LEU A 111 -9.29 25.98 -4.60
CA LEU A 111 -8.86 24.70 -5.12
C LEU A 111 -8.89 24.74 -6.65
N THR A 112 -7.84 24.27 -7.28
CA THR A 112 -7.78 24.08 -8.73
C THR A 112 -8.11 22.62 -9.08
N SER A 113 -8.40 22.36 -10.36
CA SER A 113 -8.58 20.99 -10.83
C SER A 113 -7.31 20.17 -10.59
N PRO A 114 -7.43 18.95 -10.03
CA PRO A 114 -6.27 18.08 -9.85
C PRO A 114 -5.71 17.64 -11.21
N ALA A 115 -4.44 17.24 -11.22
CA ALA A 115 -3.85 16.59 -12.38
C ALA A 115 -4.62 15.33 -12.75
N PRO A 116 -4.66 14.94 -14.04
CA PRO A 116 -5.28 13.69 -14.45
C PRO A 116 -4.66 12.50 -13.71
N LEU A 117 -5.51 11.55 -13.32
CA LEU A 117 -5.02 10.32 -12.72
C LEU A 117 -4.20 9.51 -13.73
N PRO A 118 -3.18 8.75 -13.29
CA PRO A 118 -2.46 7.83 -14.15
C PRO A 118 -3.42 6.88 -14.88
N SER A 119 -3.12 6.52 -16.13
CA SER A 119 -3.94 5.57 -16.90
C SER A 119 -3.73 4.12 -16.45
N ARG A 120 -2.52 3.77 -15.98
CA ARG A 120 -2.18 2.43 -15.48
C ARG A 120 -2.91 2.15 -14.18
N LYS A 121 -3.44 0.94 -14.00
CA LYS A 121 -4.23 0.55 -12.83
C LYS A 121 -3.80 -0.81 -12.30
N ILE A 122 -3.51 -0.88 -11.01
CA ILE A 122 -3.13 -2.12 -10.33
C ILE A 122 -4.07 -2.35 -9.14
N GLU A 123 -4.66 -3.52 -9.06
CA GLU A 123 -5.33 -3.97 -7.85
C GLU A 123 -4.40 -4.87 -7.04
N PHE A 124 -4.32 -4.63 -5.73
CA PHE A 124 -3.56 -5.44 -4.79
C PHE A 124 -4.50 -6.12 -3.81
N ILE A 125 -4.60 -7.44 -3.91
CA ILE A 125 -5.36 -8.28 -2.98
C ILE A 125 -4.37 -8.91 -2.02
N GLY A 126 -4.57 -8.77 -0.70
CA GLY A 126 -3.57 -9.26 0.23
C GLY A 126 -3.98 -9.32 1.70
N ASN A 127 -2.94 -9.48 2.51
CA ASN A 127 -3.04 -9.60 3.96
C ASN A 127 -2.20 -8.52 4.65
N SER A 128 -1.76 -8.75 5.89
CA SER A 128 -0.94 -7.83 6.70
C SER A 128 0.31 -7.32 5.97
N ILE A 129 0.94 -8.14 5.12
CA ILE A 129 2.10 -7.72 4.32
C ILE A 129 1.71 -6.60 3.34
N THR A 130 0.51 -6.68 2.76
CA THR A 130 0.00 -5.65 1.85
C THR A 130 -0.50 -4.41 2.60
N CYS A 131 -1.09 -4.60 3.79
CA CYS A 131 -1.52 -3.49 4.65
C CYS A 131 -0.36 -2.66 5.20
N GLY A 132 0.83 -3.26 5.38
CA GLY A 132 1.96 -2.59 6.04
C GLY A 132 1.90 -2.71 7.57
N TYR A 133 1.44 -3.86 8.06
CA TYR A 133 1.33 -4.18 9.49
C TYR A 133 2.64 -3.97 10.20
N GLY A 134 2.68 -3.00 11.13
CA GLY A 134 3.84 -2.71 11.96
C GLY A 134 5.14 -2.47 11.18
N ILE A 135 5.08 -2.00 9.95
CA ILE A 135 6.24 -1.81 9.06
C ILE A 135 7.25 -0.80 9.61
N GLU A 136 6.81 0.15 10.44
CA GLU A 136 7.62 1.18 11.10
C GLU A 136 7.98 0.82 12.54
N ALA A 137 7.63 -0.37 13.02
CA ALA A 137 8.02 -0.84 14.34
C ALA A 137 9.53 -1.00 14.44
N ALA A 138 10.06 -0.83 15.66
CA ALA A 138 11.50 -0.84 15.91
C ALA A 138 12.13 -2.22 15.64
N ASP A 139 11.41 -3.30 15.93
CA ASP A 139 11.89 -4.68 15.80
C ASP A 139 10.74 -5.71 15.81
N ALA A 140 11.11 -6.99 15.66
CA ALA A 140 10.19 -8.11 15.62
C ALA A 140 9.39 -8.35 16.91
N SER A 141 9.89 -7.92 18.05
CA SER A 141 9.25 -8.11 19.37
C SER A 141 8.23 -7.02 19.69
N ALA A 142 8.27 -5.92 18.94
CA ALA A 142 7.31 -4.84 19.12
C ALA A 142 5.89 -5.34 18.81
N PRO A 143 4.90 -5.00 19.64
CA PRO A 143 3.51 -5.27 19.33
C PRO A 143 3.05 -4.42 18.14
N TYR A 144 1.98 -4.86 17.50
CA TYR A 144 1.29 -4.01 16.54
C TYR A 144 0.69 -2.78 17.22
N THR A 145 0.86 -1.64 16.59
CA THR A 145 0.11 -0.41 16.88
C THR A 145 -0.30 0.27 15.58
N GLU A 146 -1.35 1.08 15.62
CA GLU A 146 -1.81 1.85 14.46
C GLU A 146 -0.74 2.82 13.96
N GLU A 147 0.04 3.39 14.88
CA GLU A 147 1.10 4.36 14.58
C GLU A 147 2.26 3.73 13.80
N THR A 148 2.45 2.41 13.93
CA THR A 148 3.52 1.69 13.22
C THR A 148 3.04 0.98 11.96
N ALA A 149 1.74 0.99 11.69
CA ALA A 149 1.16 0.49 10.45
C ALA A 149 1.23 1.55 9.35
N ASN A 150 1.75 1.19 8.17
CA ASN A 150 1.91 2.17 7.11
C ASN A 150 1.87 1.55 5.71
N TYR A 151 0.69 1.63 5.08
CA TYR A 151 0.50 1.17 3.70
C TYR A 151 1.42 1.89 2.70
N TYR A 152 1.69 3.18 2.88
CA TYR A 152 2.46 4.00 1.94
C TYR A 152 3.86 3.45 1.68
N PHE A 153 4.47 2.77 2.66
CA PHE A 153 5.79 2.17 2.56
C PHE A 153 5.79 0.72 2.08
N THR A 154 4.63 0.12 1.85
CA THR A 154 4.56 -1.27 1.39
C THR A 154 5.08 -1.45 -0.02
N TYR A 155 5.40 -2.69 -0.35
CA TYR A 155 5.76 -3.10 -1.71
C TYR A 155 4.68 -2.70 -2.72
N ALA A 156 3.40 -2.80 -2.35
CA ALA A 156 2.27 -2.48 -3.21
C ALA A 156 2.21 -0.99 -3.56
N ALA A 157 2.23 -0.14 -2.53
CA ALA A 157 2.19 1.31 -2.71
C ALA A 157 3.43 1.85 -3.45
N LYS A 158 4.63 1.32 -3.14
CA LYS A 158 5.88 1.70 -3.84
C LYS A 158 5.85 1.27 -5.30
N THR A 159 5.44 0.04 -5.59
CA THR A 159 5.33 -0.46 -6.98
C THR A 159 4.38 0.41 -7.80
N ALA A 160 3.20 0.73 -7.26
CA ALA A 160 2.25 1.60 -7.95
C ALA A 160 2.84 2.98 -8.25
N ARG A 161 3.50 3.63 -7.27
CA ARG A 161 4.15 4.93 -7.48
C ARG A 161 5.26 4.86 -8.52
N TRP A 162 6.15 3.86 -8.45
CA TRP A 162 7.27 3.73 -9.39
C TRP A 162 6.82 3.44 -10.82
N LEU A 163 5.68 2.77 -10.98
CA LEU A 163 5.05 2.53 -12.29
C LEU A 163 4.09 3.63 -12.72
N LYS A 164 3.93 4.70 -11.93
CA LYS A 164 2.94 5.77 -12.17
C LYS A 164 1.55 5.17 -12.42
N ALA A 165 1.14 4.25 -11.56
CA ALA A 165 -0.14 3.56 -11.64
C ALA A 165 -1.08 3.98 -10.51
N GLN A 166 -2.37 3.97 -10.75
CA GLN A 166 -3.37 3.99 -9.70
C GLN A 166 -3.33 2.65 -8.96
N ALA A 167 -3.41 2.67 -7.62
CA ALA A 167 -3.54 1.49 -6.79
C ALA A 167 -4.97 1.38 -6.24
N TYR A 168 -5.56 0.20 -6.32
CA TYR A 168 -6.73 -0.20 -5.56
C TYR A 168 -6.33 -1.35 -4.64
N VAL A 169 -6.71 -1.30 -3.37
CA VAL A 169 -6.20 -2.23 -2.36
C VAL A 169 -7.34 -2.93 -1.65
N VAL A 170 -7.32 -4.25 -1.68
CA VAL A 170 -8.27 -5.14 -1.02
C VAL A 170 -7.45 -6.03 -0.08
N ALA A 171 -7.19 -5.54 1.12
CA ALA A 171 -6.31 -6.23 2.06
C ALA A 171 -6.78 -6.06 3.51
N ARG A 172 -6.55 -7.11 4.31
CA ARG A 172 -6.80 -7.14 5.75
C ARG A 172 -5.77 -8.01 6.46
N SER A 173 -5.25 -7.55 7.57
CA SER A 173 -4.36 -8.34 8.42
C SER A 173 -5.03 -9.62 8.90
N GLY A 174 -4.30 -10.71 8.88
CA GLY A 174 -4.79 -12.03 9.31
C GLY A 174 -5.65 -12.79 8.29
N ILE A 175 -6.13 -12.17 7.20
CA ILE A 175 -7.00 -12.84 6.23
C ILE A 175 -6.23 -13.85 5.38
N GLY A 176 -6.85 -14.99 5.12
CA GLY A 176 -6.39 -16.01 4.19
C GLY A 176 -7.33 -16.22 3.02
N VAL A 177 -6.94 -17.07 2.11
CA VAL A 177 -7.76 -17.42 0.93
C VAL A 177 -8.81 -18.48 1.26
N TYR A 178 -8.58 -19.29 2.29
CA TYR A 178 -9.58 -20.23 2.84
C TYR A 178 -9.58 -20.26 4.37
N ARG A 179 -8.41 -19.95 4.99
CA ARG A 179 -8.17 -20.01 6.42
C ARG A 179 -7.41 -18.77 6.88
N ASN A 180 -7.97 -18.07 7.85
CA ASN A 180 -7.31 -16.93 8.46
C ASN A 180 -6.19 -17.39 9.43
N TYR A 181 -5.38 -16.45 9.89
CA TYR A 181 -4.36 -16.74 10.91
C TYR A 181 -5.02 -17.34 12.16
N ASN A 182 -4.50 -18.48 12.61
CA ASN A 182 -5.08 -19.28 13.72
C ASN A 182 -6.53 -19.77 13.51
N GLY A 183 -7.05 -19.69 12.31
CA GLY A 183 -8.38 -20.18 12.00
C GLY A 183 -8.49 -21.72 11.99
N PRO A 184 -9.70 -22.28 11.91
CA PRO A 184 -9.92 -23.70 11.90
C PRO A 184 -9.30 -24.38 10.68
N LYS A 185 -8.82 -25.61 10.83
CA LYS A 185 -8.19 -26.38 9.73
C LYS A 185 -9.12 -26.59 8.53
N THR A 186 -10.42 -26.60 8.79
CA THR A 186 -11.47 -26.75 7.77
C THR A 186 -11.77 -25.46 7.00
N GLY A 187 -11.12 -24.35 7.37
CA GLY A 187 -11.33 -23.02 6.79
C GLY A 187 -12.27 -22.15 7.62
N ASP A 188 -12.17 -20.85 7.39
CA ASP A 188 -13.03 -19.83 8.01
C ASP A 188 -14.24 -19.53 7.12
N ALA A 189 -15.37 -19.23 7.74
CA ALA A 189 -16.55 -18.76 7.02
C ALA A 189 -16.32 -17.39 6.37
N VAL A 190 -15.53 -16.53 7.05
CA VAL A 190 -15.13 -15.19 6.58
C VAL A 190 -13.68 -15.26 6.14
N ASN A 191 -13.41 -15.23 4.86
CA ASN A 191 -12.07 -15.26 4.27
C ASN A 191 -12.06 -14.43 2.97
N MET A 192 -10.93 -14.30 2.28
CA MET A 192 -10.86 -13.46 1.08
C MET A 192 -11.88 -13.86 0.01
N ASN A 193 -12.20 -15.14 -0.15
CA ASN A 193 -13.20 -15.56 -1.14
C ASN A 193 -14.61 -15.09 -0.84
N THR A 194 -14.97 -14.93 0.43
CA THR A 194 -16.31 -14.47 0.84
C THR A 194 -16.40 -12.96 0.89
N GLU A 195 -15.26 -12.30 1.17
CA GLU A 195 -15.21 -10.86 1.41
C GLU A 195 -14.89 -10.02 0.16
N TYR A 196 -14.23 -10.59 -0.84
CA TYR A 196 -13.76 -9.86 -2.03
C TYR A 196 -14.85 -9.07 -2.77
N LYS A 197 -16.08 -9.52 -2.68
CA LYS A 197 -17.24 -8.89 -3.31
C LYS A 197 -17.76 -7.64 -2.57
N TYR A 198 -17.28 -7.37 -1.35
CA TYR A 198 -17.76 -6.25 -0.56
C TYR A 198 -16.85 -5.03 -0.66
N THR A 199 -17.41 -3.85 -0.42
CA THR A 199 -16.65 -2.59 -0.38
C THR A 199 -15.61 -2.61 0.76
N MET A 200 -15.96 -3.26 1.87
CA MET A 200 -15.12 -3.37 3.06
C MET A 200 -15.01 -4.84 3.46
N LEU A 201 -13.79 -5.34 3.71
CA LEU A 201 -13.51 -6.75 4.04
C LEU A 201 -14.03 -7.22 5.43
N TYR A 202 -14.83 -6.44 6.10
CA TYR A 202 -15.37 -6.71 7.45
C TYR A 202 -16.79 -6.16 7.60
N ASP A 203 -17.40 -5.78 6.48
CA ASP A 203 -18.74 -5.17 6.47
C ASP A 203 -19.43 -5.60 5.17
N ASP A 204 -20.39 -6.50 5.31
CA ASP A 204 -21.17 -7.07 4.21
C ASP A 204 -22.38 -6.21 3.79
N SER A 205 -22.49 -5.01 4.36
CA SER A 205 -23.61 -4.10 4.10
C SER A 205 -23.64 -3.57 2.66
N GLN A 206 -22.47 -3.50 1.98
CA GLN A 206 -22.38 -2.93 0.65
C GLN A 206 -21.49 -3.74 -0.28
N LEU A 207 -22.07 -4.20 -1.39
CA LEU A 207 -21.32 -4.80 -2.48
C LEU A 207 -20.42 -3.78 -3.18
N TRP A 208 -19.25 -4.23 -3.61
CA TRP A 208 -18.37 -3.45 -4.45
C TRP A 208 -18.86 -3.46 -5.91
N ASP A 209 -18.92 -2.29 -6.49
CA ASP A 209 -19.15 -2.14 -7.94
C ASP A 209 -17.82 -2.22 -8.68
N PHE A 210 -17.50 -3.39 -9.23
CA PHE A 210 -16.25 -3.66 -9.94
C PHE A 210 -16.05 -2.80 -11.20
N ALA A 211 -17.11 -2.20 -11.75
CA ALA A 211 -16.99 -1.29 -12.88
C ALA A 211 -16.31 0.05 -12.51
N ARG A 212 -16.27 0.41 -11.22
CA ARG A 212 -15.64 1.65 -10.74
C ARG A 212 -14.11 1.65 -10.88
N PHE A 213 -13.50 0.47 -10.88
CA PHE A 213 -12.06 0.32 -11.04
C PHE A 213 -11.77 -0.95 -11.84
N THR A 214 -11.37 -0.81 -13.09
CA THR A 214 -10.98 -1.93 -13.94
C THR A 214 -9.45 -1.95 -14.05
N PRO A 215 -8.75 -2.87 -13.34
CA PRO A 215 -7.30 -2.93 -13.32
C PRO A 215 -6.73 -3.56 -14.60
N ASP A 216 -5.55 -3.09 -15.01
CA ASP A 216 -4.72 -3.77 -16.02
C ASP A 216 -4.03 -5.01 -15.42
N VAL A 217 -3.76 -4.94 -14.11
CA VAL A 217 -3.03 -5.96 -13.35
C VAL A 217 -3.68 -6.17 -11.99
N VAL A 218 -3.85 -7.43 -11.59
CA VAL A 218 -4.26 -7.83 -10.24
C VAL A 218 -3.13 -8.63 -9.60
N CYS A 219 -2.60 -8.16 -8.47
CA CYS A 219 -1.57 -8.83 -7.68
C CYS A 219 -2.20 -9.47 -6.44
N VAL A 220 -2.05 -10.78 -6.27
CA VAL A 220 -2.63 -11.54 -5.15
C VAL A 220 -1.52 -12.04 -4.23
N ASN A 221 -1.41 -11.48 -3.03
CA ASN A 221 -0.44 -11.86 -1.99
C ASN A 221 -1.15 -12.49 -0.79
N LEU A 222 -1.50 -13.75 -0.92
CA LEU A 222 -2.20 -14.55 0.09
C LEU A 222 -1.48 -15.89 0.32
N GLY A 223 -2.01 -16.73 1.21
CA GLY A 223 -1.46 -18.03 1.56
C GLY A 223 -0.59 -18.02 2.81
N THR A 224 -0.05 -16.87 3.22
CA THR A 224 0.76 -16.76 4.43
C THR A 224 -0.04 -17.15 5.67
N ASN A 225 -1.23 -16.60 5.86
CA ASN A 225 -2.08 -16.89 7.01
C ASN A 225 -2.64 -18.32 6.95
N ASP A 226 -2.99 -18.78 5.78
CA ASP A 226 -3.49 -20.14 5.54
C ASP A 226 -2.51 -21.22 5.99
N THR A 227 -1.19 -20.93 5.87
CA THR A 227 -0.10 -21.91 6.11
C THR A 227 0.75 -21.60 7.34
N SER A 228 0.50 -20.48 8.05
CA SER A 228 1.34 -20.00 9.16
C SER A 228 1.27 -20.85 10.41
N THR A 229 0.18 -21.59 10.59
CA THR A 229 -0.02 -22.48 11.74
C THR A 229 -0.25 -23.91 11.29
N GLU A 230 -0.04 -24.87 12.18
CA GLU A 230 -0.18 -26.28 11.87
C GLU A 230 -1.57 -26.66 11.32
N GLY A 231 -1.58 -27.65 10.44
CA GLY A 231 -2.79 -28.25 9.90
C GLY A 231 -3.40 -27.51 8.73
N ALA A 232 -2.59 -26.76 7.98
CA ALA A 232 -2.99 -26.29 6.66
C ALA A 232 -3.34 -27.47 5.73
N ASP A 233 -4.45 -27.36 5.01
CA ASP A 233 -4.89 -28.34 4.05
C ASP A 233 -4.57 -27.85 2.63
N SER A 234 -3.73 -28.64 1.92
CA SER A 234 -3.28 -28.27 0.57
C SER A 234 -4.40 -28.28 -0.46
N THR A 235 -5.41 -29.14 -0.29
CA THR A 235 -6.56 -29.22 -1.19
C THR A 235 -7.47 -28.01 -1.02
N LEU A 236 -7.75 -27.62 0.23
CA LEU A 236 -8.55 -26.45 0.54
C LEU A 236 -7.82 -25.16 0.10
N LEU A 237 -6.50 -25.08 0.28
CA LEU A 237 -5.69 -23.95 -0.15
C LEU A 237 -5.75 -23.81 -1.69
N ALA A 238 -5.54 -24.89 -2.43
CA ALA A 238 -5.62 -24.87 -3.89
C ALA A 238 -7.04 -24.52 -4.38
N LYS A 239 -8.08 -25.04 -3.73
CA LYS A 239 -9.47 -24.67 -4.02
C LYS A 239 -9.73 -23.19 -3.74
N GLY A 240 -9.19 -22.66 -2.63
CA GLY A 240 -9.31 -21.26 -2.27
C GLY A 240 -8.70 -20.33 -3.32
N PHE A 241 -7.45 -20.57 -3.74
CA PHE A 241 -6.81 -19.81 -4.82
C PHE A 241 -7.58 -19.90 -6.14
N ASN A 242 -8.05 -21.10 -6.51
CA ASN A 242 -8.80 -21.29 -7.76
C ASN A 242 -10.16 -20.56 -7.74
N ASN A 243 -10.85 -20.55 -6.60
CA ASN A 243 -12.09 -19.81 -6.45
C ASN A 243 -11.87 -18.31 -6.55
N LEU A 244 -10.83 -17.77 -5.88
CA LEU A 244 -10.49 -16.35 -5.96
C LEU A 244 -10.09 -15.96 -7.39
N TYR A 245 -9.28 -16.78 -8.07
CA TYR A 245 -8.96 -16.58 -9.48
C TYR A 245 -10.22 -16.45 -10.34
N LYS A 246 -11.19 -17.35 -10.18
CA LYS A 246 -12.44 -17.33 -10.95
C LYS A 246 -13.24 -16.06 -10.70
N GLN A 247 -13.31 -15.60 -9.45
CA GLN A 247 -13.98 -14.35 -9.12
C GLN A 247 -13.28 -13.15 -9.78
N ILE A 248 -11.96 -13.04 -9.64
CA ILE A 248 -11.18 -11.96 -10.26
C ILE A 248 -11.39 -11.96 -11.77
N ARG A 249 -11.24 -13.13 -12.42
CA ARG A 249 -11.37 -13.26 -13.87
C ARG A 249 -12.77 -12.94 -14.37
N SER A 250 -13.81 -13.26 -13.60
CA SER A 250 -15.19 -12.93 -13.97
C SER A 250 -15.46 -11.42 -13.99
N HIS A 251 -14.79 -10.66 -13.14
CA HIS A 251 -14.92 -9.20 -13.07
C HIS A 251 -13.95 -8.49 -14.03
N TYR A 252 -12.77 -9.06 -14.25
CA TYR A 252 -11.67 -8.46 -15.02
C TYR A 252 -11.16 -9.45 -16.08
N PRO A 253 -11.89 -9.63 -17.19
CA PRO A 253 -11.58 -10.64 -18.20
C PRO A 253 -10.20 -10.45 -18.85
N ASP A 254 -9.71 -9.22 -18.97
CA ASP A 254 -8.45 -8.91 -19.67
C ASP A 254 -7.27 -8.65 -18.74
N ALA A 255 -7.49 -8.52 -17.43
CA ALA A 255 -6.44 -8.22 -16.47
C ALA A 255 -5.37 -9.31 -16.41
N LYS A 256 -4.12 -8.92 -16.23
CA LYS A 256 -3.05 -9.86 -15.86
C LYS A 256 -3.15 -10.17 -14.37
N ILE A 257 -3.33 -11.44 -14.02
CA ILE A 257 -3.41 -11.90 -12.63
C ILE A 257 -2.05 -12.45 -12.22
N ILE A 258 -1.47 -11.95 -11.13
CA ILE A 258 -0.16 -12.37 -10.65
C ILE A 258 -0.29 -12.85 -9.22
N PHE A 259 -0.04 -14.12 -8.99
CA PHE A 259 0.09 -14.68 -7.65
C PHE A 259 1.48 -14.36 -7.11
N LEU A 260 1.54 -13.85 -5.89
CA LEU A 260 2.76 -13.49 -5.19
C LEU A 260 2.96 -14.44 -4.00
N SER A 261 4.08 -15.17 -3.95
CA SER A 261 4.43 -15.88 -2.73
C SER A 261 4.98 -14.87 -1.72
N GLY A 262 4.29 -14.67 -0.60
CA GLY A 262 4.71 -13.71 0.43
C GLY A 262 6.07 -14.06 1.04
N CYS A 263 6.86 -13.04 1.40
CA CYS A 263 8.23 -13.20 1.88
C CYS A 263 8.35 -13.87 3.27
N MET A 264 7.25 -14.00 4.01
CA MET A 264 7.24 -14.63 5.35
C MET A 264 7.15 -16.15 5.33
N MET A 265 6.76 -16.75 4.21
CA MET A 265 6.61 -18.21 4.09
C MET A 265 7.96 -18.90 3.90
N LYS A 266 8.14 -20.05 4.57
CA LYS A 266 9.37 -20.88 4.52
C LYS A 266 9.02 -22.35 4.43
N GLY A 267 9.97 -23.17 3.94
CA GLY A 267 9.89 -24.63 3.97
C GLY A 267 8.59 -25.17 3.38
N ASN A 268 7.88 -26.02 4.13
CA ASN A 268 6.66 -26.67 3.67
C ASN A 268 5.50 -25.69 3.42
N ALA A 269 5.38 -24.61 4.23
CA ALA A 269 4.38 -23.57 4.04
C ALA A 269 4.52 -22.89 2.68
N LEU A 270 5.75 -22.49 2.34
CA LEU A 270 6.06 -21.88 1.04
C LEU A 270 5.79 -22.86 -0.11
N LYS A 271 6.23 -24.11 0.04
CA LYS A 271 5.99 -25.15 -0.97
C LYS A 271 4.48 -25.35 -1.21
N MET A 272 3.70 -25.48 -0.16
CA MET A 272 2.25 -25.69 -0.23
C MET A 272 1.54 -24.52 -0.93
N ALA A 273 1.92 -23.29 -0.60
CA ALA A 273 1.37 -22.09 -1.24
C ALA A 273 1.72 -22.05 -2.74
N LYS A 274 2.96 -22.35 -3.10
CA LYS A 274 3.41 -22.39 -4.51
C LYS A 274 2.69 -23.48 -5.29
N ASP A 275 2.54 -24.68 -4.73
CA ASP A 275 1.82 -25.79 -5.37
C ASP A 275 0.33 -25.43 -5.62
N ALA A 276 -0.30 -24.72 -4.68
CA ALA A 276 -1.67 -24.25 -4.82
C ALA A 276 -1.82 -23.19 -5.93
N MET A 277 -0.89 -22.23 -5.99
CA MET A 277 -0.83 -21.22 -7.07
C MET A 277 -0.59 -21.89 -8.42
N ASP A 278 0.34 -22.85 -8.52
CA ASP A 278 0.63 -23.59 -9.74
C ASP A 278 -0.57 -24.44 -10.21
N THR A 279 -1.31 -25.03 -9.28
CA THR A 279 -2.54 -25.75 -9.59
C THR A 279 -3.58 -24.81 -10.21
N THR A 280 -3.72 -23.60 -9.67
CA THR A 280 -4.62 -22.58 -10.22
C THR A 280 -4.16 -22.11 -11.60
N MET A 281 -2.86 -21.88 -11.79
CA MET A 281 -2.32 -21.48 -13.10
C MET A 281 -2.51 -22.56 -14.16
N LYS A 282 -2.30 -23.82 -13.81
CA LYS A 282 -2.60 -24.96 -14.71
C LYS A 282 -4.07 -25.02 -15.09
N TYR A 283 -4.96 -24.80 -14.12
CA TYR A 283 -6.40 -24.71 -14.40
C TYR A 283 -6.71 -23.55 -15.34
N ALA A 284 -6.17 -22.35 -15.11
CA ALA A 284 -6.36 -21.19 -15.98
C ALA A 284 -5.90 -21.51 -17.42
N LEU A 285 -4.69 -22.03 -17.57
CA LEU A 285 -4.11 -22.40 -18.86
C LEU A 285 -4.96 -23.44 -19.60
N SER A 286 -5.46 -24.48 -18.91
CA SER A 286 -6.33 -25.50 -19.50
C SER A 286 -7.68 -24.95 -20.00
N ASN A 287 -8.08 -23.77 -19.52
CA ASN A 287 -9.25 -23.02 -19.98
C ASN A 287 -8.91 -21.89 -20.96
N GLY A 288 -7.69 -21.87 -21.50
CA GLY A 288 -7.24 -20.90 -22.50
C GLY A 288 -6.79 -19.54 -21.94
N ASP A 289 -6.75 -19.36 -20.60
CA ASP A 289 -6.28 -18.13 -19.98
C ASP A 289 -4.75 -18.15 -19.82
N THR A 290 -4.07 -17.39 -20.65
CA THR A 290 -2.61 -17.21 -20.62
C THR A 290 -2.15 -15.98 -19.83
N ASN A 291 -3.08 -15.20 -19.27
CA ASN A 291 -2.80 -13.98 -18.51
C ASN A 291 -2.74 -14.22 -16.99
N VAL A 292 -2.24 -15.40 -16.59
CA VAL A 292 -2.03 -15.74 -15.17
C VAL A 292 -0.55 -16.07 -14.94
N TYR A 293 0.03 -15.44 -13.94
CA TYR A 293 1.47 -15.44 -13.68
C TYR A 293 1.74 -15.73 -12.20
N ARG A 294 3.00 -16.04 -11.87
CA ARG A 294 3.49 -16.10 -10.50
C ARG A 294 4.82 -15.36 -10.37
N LEU A 295 4.99 -14.62 -9.29
CA LEU A 295 6.26 -14.08 -8.83
C LEU A 295 6.51 -14.55 -7.39
N ASP A 296 7.63 -15.19 -7.15
CA ASP A 296 8.04 -15.60 -5.83
C ASP A 296 8.95 -14.50 -5.23
N PHE A 297 8.47 -13.85 -4.16
CA PHE A 297 9.34 -12.95 -3.40
C PHE A 297 10.40 -13.75 -2.64
N GLU A 298 11.60 -13.18 -2.54
CA GLU A 298 12.62 -13.74 -1.67
C GLU A 298 12.14 -13.79 -0.23
N THR A 299 12.36 -14.96 0.40
CA THR A 299 12.01 -15.13 1.80
C THR A 299 12.91 -14.24 2.66
N HIS A 300 12.32 -13.44 3.54
CA HIS A 300 13.10 -12.60 4.43
C HIS A 300 13.78 -13.45 5.53
N ASP A 301 15.03 -13.14 5.80
CA ASP A 301 15.88 -13.81 6.79
C ASP A 301 16.19 -12.94 8.02
N GLY A 302 15.70 -11.72 8.03
CA GLY A 302 15.95 -10.72 9.08
C GLY A 302 17.17 -9.85 8.86
N SER A 303 17.96 -10.09 7.82
CA SER A 303 19.16 -9.27 7.51
C SER A 303 18.83 -7.80 7.24
N LEU A 304 17.61 -7.53 6.77
CA LEU A 304 17.08 -6.19 6.55
C LEU A 304 16.24 -5.66 7.72
N GLY A 305 16.25 -6.35 8.86
CA GLY A 305 15.38 -6.08 10.00
C GLY A 305 13.96 -6.59 9.83
N TYR A 306 13.17 -6.42 10.88
CA TYR A 306 11.73 -6.77 10.91
C TYR A 306 10.89 -5.58 11.33
N GLY A 307 9.66 -5.55 10.90
CA GLY A 307 8.57 -4.81 11.53
C GLY A 307 7.97 -5.60 12.71
N ALA A 308 6.85 -5.13 13.25
CA ALA A 308 6.17 -5.79 14.36
C ALA A 308 5.85 -7.25 14.05
N SER A 309 5.97 -8.11 15.07
CA SER A 309 5.59 -9.54 14.98
C SER A 309 6.22 -10.25 13.77
N TRP A 310 7.51 -10.01 13.52
CA TRP A 310 8.30 -10.59 12.40
C TRP A 310 7.78 -10.26 11.00
N HIS A 311 6.96 -9.23 10.84
CA HIS A 311 6.56 -8.75 9.52
C HIS A 311 7.75 -8.13 8.78
N PRO A 312 7.69 -8.00 7.45
CA PRO A 312 8.75 -7.38 6.69
C PRO A 312 8.94 -5.91 7.07
N SER A 313 10.19 -5.49 7.27
CA SER A 313 10.57 -4.09 7.50
C SER A 313 10.38 -3.24 6.25
N MET A 314 10.46 -1.91 6.36
CA MET A 314 10.48 -1.00 5.20
C MET A 314 11.53 -1.39 4.16
N LYS A 315 12.73 -1.80 4.59
CA LYS A 315 13.81 -2.23 3.69
C LYS A 315 13.45 -3.52 2.93
N GLN A 316 12.79 -4.47 3.60
CA GLN A 316 12.30 -5.68 2.95
C GLN A 316 11.20 -5.35 1.93
N HIS A 317 10.32 -4.42 2.24
CA HIS A 317 9.32 -3.93 1.30
C HIS A 317 9.95 -3.22 0.09
N ASP A 318 11.09 -2.55 0.23
CA ASP A 318 11.84 -1.98 -0.92
C ASP A 318 12.34 -3.07 -1.86
N VAL A 319 12.87 -4.17 -1.32
CA VAL A 319 13.30 -5.32 -2.13
C VAL A 319 12.11 -5.91 -2.88
N MET A 320 11.00 -6.19 -2.18
CA MET A 320 9.79 -6.72 -2.80
C MET A 320 9.24 -5.78 -3.89
N ALA A 321 9.23 -4.46 -3.63
CA ALA A 321 8.77 -3.48 -4.61
C ALA A 321 9.66 -3.44 -5.87
N LYS A 322 10.98 -3.54 -5.72
CA LYS A 322 11.92 -3.64 -6.83
C LYS A 322 11.68 -4.89 -7.67
N GLN A 323 11.51 -6.05 -7.01
CA GLN A 323 11.22 -7.32 -7.67
C GLN A 323 9.90 -7.23 -8.47
N LEU A 324 8.82 -6.77 -7.81
CA LEU A 324 7.52 -6.67 -8.47
C LEU A 324 7.50 -5.65 -9.60
N THR A 325 8.12 -4.48 -9.41
CA THR A 325 8.21 -3.44 -10.44
C THR A 325 8.93 -3.97 -11.69
N SER A 326 10.07 -4.63 -11.52
CA SER A 326 10.83 -5.22 -12.63
C SER A 326 10.02 -6.29 -13.35
N TYR A 327 9.34 -7.14 -12.59
CA TYR A 327 8.49 -8.19 -13.14
C TYR A 327 7.30 -7.63 -13.93
N LEU A 328 6.60 -6.65 -13.35
CA LEU A 328 5.47 -6.01 -14.04
C LEU A 328 5.89 -5.33 -15.33
N LYS A 329 7.02 -4.61 -15.34
CA LYS A 329 7.58 -4.03 -16.58
C LYS A 329 7.80 -5.09 -17.66
N SER A 330 8.28 -6.28 -17.29
CA SER A 330 8.55 -7.35 -18.25
C SER A 330 7.30 -7.91 -18.92
N ILE A 331 6.20 -8.04 -18.18
CA ILE A 331 4.95 -8.66 -18.67
C ILE A 331 3.93 -7.66 -19.23
N THR A 332 4.00 -6.38 -18.81
CA THR A 332 3.07 -5.33 -19.27
C THR A 332 3.68 -4.42 -20.32
N LYS A 333 5.00 -4.44 -20.47
CA LYS A 333 5.79 -3.48 -21.27
C LYS A 333 5.63 -2.02 -20.79
N TRP A 334 5.30 -1.83 -19.53
CA TRP A 334 5.31 -0.51 -18.92
C TRP A 334 6.75 -0.01 -18.72
N GLU A 335 6.97 1.25 -19.04
CA GLU A 335 8.27 1.92 -18.85
C GLU A 335 8.44 2.45 -17.42
#